data_b60eaa21247de2c74974244a0d3eead4
#
_entry.id   b60eaa21247de2c74974244a0d3eead4
#
_cell.length_a   1.000
_cell.length_b   1.000
_cell.length_c   1.000
_cell.angle_alpha   90.00
_cell.angle_beta   90.00
_cell.angle_gamma   90.00
#
_symmetry.space_group_name_H-M   'P 1'
#
loop_
_entity.id
_entity.type
_entity.pdbx_description
1 polymer ?
#
loop_
_entity_poly.entity_id
_entity_poly.type
_entity_poly.pdbx_seq_one_letter_code
_entity_poly.pdbx_strand_id
1 'polypeptide(L)'
;MGVTRYVRATGLGLGLAASVAGSVGTAAETAPAALQGAWLQQSFSCARVYSPAGKSVSFIKPVNAFAPAFIISGRRLRTPLASCRIRSVKPGADRQVLALDCATTVAANEVVAFIAPMPDGTLSRFADDEDRIGTPYKRCFQ
;
A
#
# COMPACT_ATOMS: atom_id res chain seq x y z
N MET A 1 14.00 -55.98 -56.46
CA MET A 1 15.32 -56.26 -55.86
C MET A 1 15.90 -54.99 -55.36
N GLY A 2 16.20 -54.90 -54.08
CA GLY A 2 16.76 -53.71 -53.49
C GLY A 2 16.48 -53.69 -52.00
N VAL A 3 17.49 -54.14 -51.23
CA VAL A 3 17.40 -54.47 -49.81
C VAL A 3 17.42 -53.19 -48.95
N THR A 4 16.41 -53.07 -48.14
CA THR A 4 16.24 -52.06 -47.10
C THR A 4 17.20 -52.29 -45.93
N ARG A 5 17.94 -51.27 -45.50
CA ARG A 5 18.67 -51.26 -44.25
C ARG A 5 18.03 -50.28 -43.25
N TYR A 6 17.55 -50.88 -42.19
CA TYR A 6 17.13 -50.17 -40.97
C TYR A 6 18.36 -49.70 -40.18
N VAL A 7 18.33 -48.42 -39.80
CA VAL A 7 19.20 -47.90 -38.73
C VAL A 7 18.32 -47.43 -37.60
N ARG A 8 18.38 -48.18 -36.47
CA ARG A 8 17.85 -47.76 -35.19
C ARG A 8 18.84 -46.82 -34.55
N ALA A 9 18.40 -45.62 -34.18
CA ALA A 9 19.11 -44.74 -33.27
C ALA A 9 18.22 -44.55 -32.01
N THR A 10 18.57 -45.26 -30.96
CA THR A 10 18.02 -45.05 -29.60
C THR A 10 18.84 -43.95 -28.93
N GLY A 11 18.24 -42.80 -28.77
CA GLY A 11 18.80 -41.69 -27.98
C GLY A 11 17.96 -41.51 -26.73
N LEU A 12 18.38 -42.07 -25.57
CA LEU A 12 17.85 -41.68 -24.25
C LEU A 12 18.44 -40.32 -23.88
N GLY A 13 17.63 -39.26 -24.01
CA GLY A 13 17.93 -37.97 -23.42
C GLY A 13 17.26 -37.85 -22.04
N LEU A 14 18.04 -38.03 -20.95
CA LEU A 14 17.60 -37.63 -19.62
C LEU A 14 17.59 -36.10 -19.56
N GLY A 15 16.40 -35.51 -19.67
CA GLY A 15 16.18 -34.08 -19.40
C GLY A 15 16.08 -33.87 -17.88
N LEU A 16 17.11 -33.30 -17.25
CA LEU A 16 16.98 -32.75 -15.90
C LEU A 16 16.09 -31.50 -15.97
N ALA A 17 14.86 -31.63 -15.50
CA ALA A 17 14.00 -30.48 -15.24
C ALA A 17 14.49 -29.79 -13.95
N ALA A 18 15.25 -28.72 -14.09
CA ALA A 18 15.57 -27.83 -12.95
C ALA A 18 14.33 -27.04 -12.60
N SER A 19 13.64 -27.43 -11.52
CA SER A 19 12.55 -26.66 -10.94
C SER A 19 13.14 -25.44 -10.24
N VAL A 20 13.06 -24.27 -10.88
CA VAL A 20 13.36 -22.98 -10.27
C VAL A 20 12.18 -22.63 -9.36
N ALA A 21 12.30 -22.91 -8.06
CA ALA A 21 11.38 -22.39 -7.04
C ALA A 21 11.58 -20.88 -6.93
N GLY A 22 10.85 -20.12 -7.73
CA GLY A 22 10.80 -18.66 -7.63
C GLY A 22 10.15 -18.28 -6.32
N SER A 23 10.90 -17.71 -5.39
CA SER A 23 10.36 -17.07 -4.19
C SER A 23 9.48 -15.91 -4.65
N VAL A 24 8.16 -16.06 -4.52
CA VAL A 24 7.19 -14.98 -4.77
C VAL A 24 7.28 -14.02 -3.60
N GLY A 25 8.28 -13.14 -3.62
CA GLY A 25 8.32 -12.00 -2.71
C GLY A 25 7.06 -11.15 -2.96
N THR A 26 6.22 -10.99 -1.95
CA THR A 26 5.08 -10.08 -2.02
C THR A 26 5.59 -8.66 -2.23
N ALA A 27 5.53 -8.17 -3.47
CA ALA A 27 5.86 -6.80 -3.79
C ALA A 27 4.87 -5.86 -3.06
N ALA A 28 5.39 -4.75 -2.51
CA ALA A 28 4.53 -3.73 -1.92
C ALA A 28 3.59 -3.15 -2.98
N GLU A 29 2.31 -3.02 -2.66
CA GLU A 29 1.30 -2.53 -3.59
C GLU A 29 1.20 -1.00 -3.54
N THR A 30 1.06 -0.37 -4.71
CA THR A 30 0.83 1.07 -4.80
C THR A 30 -0.63 1.38 -4.49
N ALA A 31 -0.88 2.33 -3.59
CA ALA A 31 -2.23 2.77 -3.30
C ALA A 31 -2.87 3.45 -4.53
N PRO A 32 -4.18 3.26 -4.77
CA PRO A 32 -4.92 3.94 -5.82
C PRO A 32 -4.73 5.46 -5.79
N ALA A 33 -4.81 6.11 -6.96
CA ALA A 33 -4.63 7.55 -7.09
C ALA A 33 -5.58 8.36 -6.18
N ALA A 34 -6.81 7.89 -5.98
CA ALA A 34 -7.79 8.52 -5.10
C ALA A 34 -7.36 8.58 -3.62
N LEU A 35 -6.47 7.69 -3.19
CA LEU A 35 -5.94 7.66 -1.83
C LEU A 35 -4.63 8.44 -1.67
N GLN A 36 -3.94 8.79 -2.76
CA GLN A 36 -2.67 9.52 -2.71
C GLN A 36 -2.86 10.92 -2.14
N GLY A 37 -1.91 11.39 -1.35
CA GLY A 37 -1.87 12.76 -0.83
C GLY A 37 -1.70 12.85 0.68
N ALA A 38 -1.76 14.08 1.18
CA ALA A 38 -1.74 14.40 2.60
C ALA A 38 -3.17 14.59 3.11
N TRP A 39 -3.52 13.85 4.12
CA TRP A 39 -4.87 13.77 4.67
C TRP A 39 -4.90 14.21 6.12
N LEU A 40 -5.84 15.07 6.47
CA LEU A 40 -6.00 15.64 7.79
C LEU A 40 -7.47 15.61 8.21
N GLN A 41 -7.75 15.21 9.43
CA GLN A 41 -9.11 15.28 9.97
C GLN A 41 -9.68 16.69 9.79
N GLN A 42 -10.95 16.80 9.38
CA GLN A 42 -11.54 18.06 8.89
C GLN A 42 -11.44 19.26 9.84
N SER A 43 -11.49 19.02 11.16
CA SER A 43 -11.44 20.07 12.18
C SER A 43 -10.05 20.72 12.36
N PHE A 44 -9.00 20.16 11.75
CA PHE A 44 -7.63 20.67 11.90
C PHE A 44 -7.20 21.53 10.72
N SER A 45 -6.18 22.40 10.94
CA SER A 45 -5.61 23.26 9.90
C SER A 45 -4.41 22.59 9.21
N CYS A 46 -4.46 22.47 7.89
CA CYS A 46 -3.37 21.90 7.08
C CYS A 46 -2.03 22.62 7.31
N ALA A 47 -2.07 23.96 7.37
CA ALA A 47 -0.86 24.78 7.55
C ALA A 47 -0.18 24.60 8.92
N ARG A 48 -0.86 24.01 9.89
CA ARG A 48 -0.29 23.69 11.21
C ARG A 48 0.31 22.29 11.31
N VAL A 49 0.05 21.43 10.34
CA VAL A 49 0.47 20.02 10.37
C VAL A 49 1.43 19.69 9.26
N TYR A 50 1.24 20.31 8.09
CA TYR A 50 2.02 20.00 6.90
C TYR A 50 2.80 21.20 6.37
N SER A 51 3.98 20.90 5.84
CA SER A 51 4.80 21.82 5.05
C SER A 51 4.89 21.30 3.62
N PRO A 52 4.44 22.08 2.62
CA PRO A 52 4.74 21.76 1.23
C PRO A 52 6.24 21.98 0.99
N ALA A 53 6.92 20.96 0.48
CA ALA A 53 8.33 21.01 0.13
C ALA A 53 8.49 20.65 -1.35
N GLY A 54 8.46 21.65 -2.23
CA GLY A 54 8.48 21.45 -3.68
C GLY A 54 7.30 20.58 -4.16
N LYS A 55 7.59 19.41 -4.74
CA LYS A 55 6.57 18.46 -5.22
C LYS A 55 6.10 17.46 -4.15
N SER A 56 6.59 17.56 -2.94
CA SER A 56 6.27 16.65 -1.84
C SER A 56 5.68 17.39 -0.65
N VAL A 57 4.96 16.66 0.19
CA VAL A 57 4.41 17.16 1.45
C VAL A 57 5.07 16.40 2.59
N SER A 58 5.43 17.10 3.65
CA SER A 58 5.99 16.54 4.88
C SER A 58 5.29 17.08 6.12
N PHE A 59 5.43 16.39 7.25
CA PHE A 59 5.01 16.94 8.54
C PHE A 59 5.93 18.08 8.96
N ILE A 60 5.35 19.16 9.51
CA ILE A 60 6.10 20.27 10.12
C ILE A 60 6.90 19.74 11.31
N LYS A 61 8.11 20.25 11.49
CA LYS A 61 8.95 19.91 12.65
C LYS A 61 8.96 21.05 13.67
N PRO A 62 8.89 20.73 14.97
CA PRO A 62 8.76 19.40 15.57
C PRO A 62 7.38 18.78 15.26
N VAL A 63 7.39 17.48 14.96
CA VAL A 63 6.16 16.78 14.57
C VAL A 63 5.21 16.69 15.74
N ASN A 64 3.96 17.14 15.54
CA ASN A 64 2.91 16.90 16.52
C ASN A 64 2.47 15.42 16.47
N ALA A 65 2.91 14.64 17.45
CA ALA A 65 2.63 13.22 17.55
C ALA A 65 1.13 12.87 17.61
N PHE A 66 0.29 13.80 18.04
CA PHE A 66 -1.15 13.61 18.23
C PHE A 66 -1.99 14.17 17.06
N ALA A 67 -1.36 14.72 16.05
CA ALA A 67 -2.11 15.18 14.89
C ALA A 67 -2.81 14.01 14.18
N PRO A 68 -4.14 14.07 13.98
CA PRO A 68 -4.88 13.04 13.26
C PRO A 68 -4.67 13.22 11.75
N ALA A 69 -3.51 12.79 11.29
CA ALA A 69 -2.97 13.09 9.99
C ALA A 69 -2.19 11.91 9.40
N PHE A 70 -2.24 11.75 8.09
CA PHE A 70 -1.39 10.78 7.39
C PHE A 70 -1.10 11.24 5.95
N ILE A 71 -0.03 10.71 5.39
CA ILE A 71 0.40 10.94 4.01
C ILE A 71 0.48 9.59 3.31
N ILE A 72 -0.22 9.45 2.18
CA ILE A 72 -0.06 8.30 1.29
C ILE A 72 0.71 8.77 0.06
N SER A 73 1.86 8.14 -0.19
CA SER A 73 2.71 8.42 -1.34
C SER A 73 3.25 7.12 -1.94
N GLY A 74 2.76 6.77 -3.13
CA GLY A 74 3.08 5.51 -3.78
C GLY A 74 2.67 4.31 -2.93
N ARG A 75 3.64 3.57 -2.46
CA ARG A 75 3.48 2.36 -1.63
C ARG A 75 3.71 2.60 -0.13
N ARG A 76 3.73 3.85 0.29
CA ARG A 76 3.98 4.23 1.68
C ARG A 76 2.83 5.02 2.27
N LEU A 77 2.51 4.72 3.52
CA LEU A 77 1.66 5.52 4.36
C LEU A 77 2.50 6.00 5.56
N ARG A 78 2.49 7.30 5.83
CA ARG A 78 3.19 7.88 6.97
C ARG A 78 2.19 8.59 7.88
N THR A 79 2.32 8.37 9.16
CA THR A 79 1.66 9.15 10.22
C THR A 79 2.70 9.95 10.98
N PRO A 80 2.33 10.84 11.91
CA PRO A 80 3.29 11.49 12.80
C PRO A 80 4.23 10.54 13.55
N LEU A 81 3.75 9.34 13.91
CA LEU A 81 4.48 8.38 14.74
C LEU A 81 5.00 7.16 14.00
N ALA A 82 4.49 6.86 12.81
CA ALA A 82 4.79 5.63 12.11
C ALA A 82 5.06 5.83 10.62
N SER A 83 5.89 4.97 10.07
CA SER A 83 6.06 4.79 8.63
C SER A 83 5.63 3.38 8.27
N CYS A 84 4.70 3.26 7.32
CA CYS A 84 4.12 2.01 6.91
C CYS A 84 4.39 1.73 5.43
N ARG A 85 4.65 0.47 5.11
CA ARG A 85 4.64 -0.03 3.75
C ARG A 85 3.27 -0.65 3.46
N ILE A 86 2.65 -0.29 2.36
CA ILE A 86 1.38 -0.88 1.91
C ILE A 86 1.69 -2.24 1.29
N ARG A 87 1.22 -3.31 1.91
CA ARG A 87 1.36 -4.68 1.40
C ARG A 87 0.30 -5.01 0.35
N SER A 88 -0.94 -4.63 0.64
CA SER A 88 -2.05 -4.84 -0.28
C SER A 88 -3.14 -3.81 -0.09
N VAL A 89 -3.90 -3.57 -1.15
CA VAL A 89 -5.11 -2.78 -1.16
C VAL A 89 -6.22 -3.64 -1.75
N LYS A 90 -7.23 -3.95 -0.96
CA LYS A 90 -8.35 -4.79 -1.40
C LYS A 90 -9.64 -4.00 -1.36
N PRO A 91 -10.49 -4.10 -2.40
CA PRO A 91 -11.82 -3.51 -2.36
C PRO A 91 -12.68 -4.26 -1.34
N GLY A 92 -13.37 -3.51 -0.47
CA GLY A 92 -14.45 -3.99 0.37
C GLY A 92 -15.81 -3.60 -0.22
N ALA A 93 -16.89 -3.75 0.54
CA ALA A 93 -18.24 -3.44 0.09
C ALA A 93 -18.42 -1.93 -0.19
N ASP A 94 -17.96 -1.08 0.73
CA ASP A 94 -18.10 0.39 0.69
C ASP A 94 -16.77 1.13 0.95
N ARG A 95 -15.69 0.41 1.16
CA ARG A 95 -14.37 0.93 1.54
C ARG A 95 -13.25 0.06 1.01
N GLN A 96 -12.04 0.58 1.04
CA GLN A 96 -10.84 -0.18 0.73
C GLN A 96 -10.17 -0.64 2.02
N VAL A 97 -9.63 -1.85 2.00
CA VAL A 97 -8.91 -2.46 3.12
C VAL A 97 -7.43 -2.50 2.77
N LEU A 98 -6.63 -1.74 3.51
CA LEU A 98 -5.19 -1.67 3.36
C LEU A 98 -4.51 -2.54 4.40
N ALA A 99 -3.71 -3.51 3.97
CA ALA A 99 -2.80 -4.23 4.83
C ALA A 99 -1.44 -3.50 4.85
N LEU A 100 -0.98 -3.15 6.03
CA LEU A 100 0.19 -2.31 6.25
C LEU A 100 1.22 -2.99 7.14
N ASP A 101 2.49 -2.87 6.79
CA ASP A 101 3.62 -3.13 7.70
C ASP A 101 4.11 -1.79 8.24
N CYS A 102 3.84 -1.53 9.50
CA CYS A 102 4.14 -0.26 10.13
C CYS A 102 5.30 -0.38 11.11
N ALA A 103 6.17 0.62 11.11
CA ALA A 103 7.26 0.77 12.07
C ALA A 103 7.17 2.14 12.76
N THR A 104 7.35 2.12 14.07
CA THR A 104 7.58 3.27 14.93
C THR A 104 9.03 3.27 15.40
N THR A 105 9.42 4.19 16.28
CA THR A 105 10.76 4.19 16.90
C THR A 105 11.02 3.01 17.83
N VAL A 106 9.96 2.31 18.28
CA VAL A 106 10.05 1.27 19.34
C VAL A 106 9.48 -0.08 18.92
N ALA A 107 8.69 -0.14 17.86
CA ALA A 107 8.01 -1.37 17.46
C ALA A 107 7.74 -1.43 15.96
N ALA A 108 7.57 -2.66 15.45
CA ALA A 108 7.05 -2.95 14.13
C ALA A 108 5.83 -3.86 14.25
N ASN A 109 4.74 -3.51 13.57
CA ASN A 109 3.47 -4.20 13.63
C ASN A 109 2.79 -4.25 12.27
N GLU A 110 2.00 -5.29 12.06
CA GLU A 110 1.01 -5.31 10.98
C GLU A 110 -0.24 -4.54 11.41
N VAL A 111 -0.77 -3.73 10.50
CA VAL A 111 -1.95 -2.90 10.74
C VAL A 111 -2.91 -3.04 9.56
N VAL A 112 -4.20 -3.08 9.84
CA VAL A 112 -5.25 -3.00 8.82
C VAL A 112 -5.90 -1.62 8.93
N ALA A 113 -6.00 -0.91 7.80
CA ALA A 113 -6.67 0.38 7.71
C ALA A 113 -7.87 0.29 6.75
N PHE A 114 -8.99 0.86 7.16
CA PHE A 114 -10.24 0.90 6.40
C PHE A 114 -10.49 2.33 5.93
N ILE A 115 -10.49 2.54 4.61
CA ILE A 115 -10.53 3.88 4.02
C ILE A 115 -11.48 3.90 2.82
N ALA A 116 -12.32 4.94 2.70
CA ALA A 116 -13.14 5.17 1.53
C ALA A 116 -12.91 6.56 0.95
N PRO A 117 -12.51 6.69 -0.33
CA PRO A 117 -12.57 7.96 -1.02
C PRO A 117 -14.03 8.36 -1.24
N MET A 118 -14.36 9.61 -0.96
CA MET A 118 -15.70 10.15 -1.07
C MET A 118 -15.86 10.97 -2.36
N PRO A 119 -17.08 11.09 -2.92
CA PRO A 119 -17.32 11.83 -4.17
C PRO A 119 -16.94 13.31 -4.09
N ASP A 120 -16.96 13.90 -2.91
CA ASP A 120 -16.59 15.32 -2.67
C ASP A 120 -15.07 15.56 -2.59
N GLY A 121 -14.24 14.53 -2.82
CA GLY A 121 -12.79 14.61 -2.75
C GLY A 121 -12.23 14.47 -1.33
N THR A 122 -13.08 14.24 -0.34
CA THR A 122 -12.66 13.87 1.02
C THR A 122 -12.39 12.36 1.11
N LEU A 123 -11.95 11.93 2.28
CA LEU A 123 -11.70 10.53 2.57
C LEU A 123 -12.30 10.20 3.92
N SER A 124 -13.03 9.09 4.04
CA SER A 124 -13.49 8.58 5.33
C SER A 124 -12.56 7.47 5.80
N ARG A 125 -12.09 7.58 7.03
CA ARG A 125 -11.37 6.52 7.72
C ARG A 125 -12.27 5.86 8.75
N PHE A 126 -12.34 4.55 8.74
CA PHE A 126 -13.17 3.75 9.65
C PHE A 126 -12.28 3.08 10.70
N ALA A 127 -12.81 2.90 11.89
CA ALA A 127 -12.09 2.25 12.99
C ALA A 127 -11.88 0.76 12.71
N ASP A 128 -12.92 0.11 12.19
CA ASP A 128 -12.96 -1.32 11.84
C ASP A 128 -13.97 -1.55 10.70
N ASP A 129 -14.30 -2.80 10.43
CA ASP A 129 -15.26 -3.21 9.40
C ASP A 129 -16.73 -3.00 9.81
N GLU A 130 -17.01 -2.86 11.10
CA GLU A 130 -18.35 -2.60 11.65
C GLU A 130 -18.67 -1.11 11.76
N ASP A 131 -17.67 -0.24 11.75
CA ASP A 131 -17.86 1.22 11.80
C ASP A 131 -18.66 1.69 10.58
N ARG A 132 -19.84 2.29 10.81
CA ARG A 132 -20.75 2.77 9.77
C ARG A 132 -20.65 4.27 9.53
N ILE A 133 -19.97 4.99 10.39
CA ILE A 133 -19.91 6.46 10.36
C ILE A 133 -18.62 6.93 9.72
N GLY A 134 -17.48 6.41 10.19
CA GLY A 134 -16.16 6.84 9.78
C GLY A 134 -15.80 8.25 10.28
N THR A 135 -14.55 8.58 10.12
CA THR A 135 -14.00 9.91 10.44
C THR A 135 -13.60 10.60 9.14
N PRO A 136 -14.14 11.79 8.85
CA PRO A 136 -13.83 12.50 7.60
C PRO A 136 -12.46 13.17 7.66
N TYR A 137 -11.72 13.02 6.56
CA TYR A 137 -10.43 13.65 6.31
C TYR A 137 -10.50 14.49 5.04
N LYS A 138 -9.96 15.69 5.11
CA LYS A 138 -9.75 16.54 3.93
C LYS A 138 -8.35 16.34 3.37
N ARG A 139 -8.21 16.56 2.07
CA ARG A 139 -6.91 16.59 1.42
C ARG A 139 -6.24 17.93 1.67
N CYS A 140 -4.97 17.90 2.10
CA CYS A 140 -4.12 19.06 2.24
C CYS A 140 -3.13 19.09 1.08
N PHE A 141 -3.17 20.14 0.30
CA PHE A 141 -2.37 20.37 -0.90
C PHE A 141 -2.67 19.34 -2.03
N GLN A 142 -2.82 19.85 -3.21
CA GLN A 142 -3.01 19.09 -4.47
C GLN A 142 -1.76 19.20 -5.33
#